data_c2a6df86408b56a3581e1e80c921676c
#
_entry.id   c2a6df86408b56a3581e1e80c921676c
#
_cell.length_a   1.000
_cell.length_b   1.000
_cell.length_c   1.000
_cell.angle_alpha   90.00
_cell.angle_beta   90.00
_cell.angle_gamma   90.00
#
_symmetry.space_group_name_H-M   'P 1'
#
loop_
_entity.id
_entity.type
_entity.pdbx_description
1 polymer ?
#
loop_
_entity_poly.entity_id
_entity_poly.type
_entity_poly.pdbx_seq_one_letter_code
_entity_poly.pdbx_strand_id
1 'polypeptide(L)' 'MSNKMRLEGKWQNAKGRIREAWGDLTDDELEQTHGNWDQLVGKIKEKTGETTESIENRISKILDSMSDSDDDNL' A
#
# COMPACT_ATOMS: atom_id res chain seq x y z
N MET A 1 -11.21 6.12 -10.24
CA MET A 1 -10.03 6.60 -9.53
C MET A 1 -8.99 5.54 -9.42
N SER A 2 -7.77 5.93 -9.66
CA SER A 2 -6.66 5.00 -9.63
C SER A 2 -6.17 4.77 -8.20
N ASN A 3 -5.96 3.51 -7.84
CA ASN A 3 -5.37 3.20 -6.55
C ASN A 3 -3.95 3.74 -6.44
N LYS A 4 -3.28 3.89 -7.58
CA LYS A 4 -1.94 4.48 -7.57
C LYS A 4 -1.96 5.90 -7.04
N MET A 5 -2.94 6.68 -7.48
CA MET A 5 -3.06 8.06 -7.02
C MET A 5 -3.40 8.11 -5.54
N ARG A 6 -4.28 7.21 -5.10
CA ARG A 6 -4.65 7.16 -3.69
C ARG A 6 -3.45 6.83 -2.82
N LEU A 7 -2.62 5.89 -3.28
CA LEU A 7 -1.43 5.51 -2.52
C LEU A 7 -0.48 6.69 -2.39
N GLU A 8 -0.22 7.37 -3.50
CA GLU A 8 0.70 8.49 -3.47
C GLU A 8 0.22 9.61 -2.56
N GLY A 9 -1.08 9.85 -2.56
CA GLY A 9 -1.64 10.91 -1.75
C GLY A 9 -1.73 10.57 -0.28
N LYS A 10 -1.69 9.29 0.07
CA LYS A 10 -1.86 8.86 1.46
C LYS A 10 -0.68 8.04 1.94
N TRP A 11 0.47 8.27 1.37
CA TRP A 11 1.62 7.40 1.60
C TRP A 11 2.00 7.26 3.07
N GLN A 12 2.03 8.37 3.79
CA GLN A 12 2.44 8.32 5.18
C GLN A 12 1.56 7.40 6.01
N ASN A 13 0.25 7.48 5.79
CA ASN A 13 -0.67 6.62 6.51
C ASN A 13 -0.62 5.19 5.99
N ALA A 14 -0.54 5.05 4.67
CA ALA A 14 -0.53 3.73 4.06
C ALA A 14 0.70 2.93 4.45
N LYS A 15 1.84 3.60 4.59
CA LYS A 15 3.08 2.92 4.91
C LYS A 15 2.94 2.11 6.21
N GLY A 16 2.36 2.72 7.22
CA GLY A 16 2.21 2.02 8.49
C GLY A 16 1.30 0.81 8.37
N ARG A 17 0.22 0.95 7.65
CA ARG A 17 -0.72 -0.16 7.49
C ARG A 17 -0.13 -1.28 6.65
N ILE A 18 0.66 -0.92 5.64
CA ILE A 18 1.31 -1.91 4.80
C ILE A 18 2.32 -2.70 5.62
N ARG A 19 3.04 -2.05 6.50
CA ARG A 19 3.97 -2.76 7.37
C ARG A 19 3.27 -3.73 8.30
N GLU A 20 2.07 -3.36 8.75
CA GLU A 20 1.29 -4.26 9.58
C GLU A 20 0.83 -5.49 8.79
N ALA A 21 0.45 -5.26 7.55
CA ALA A 21 -0.06 -6.34 6.71
C ALA A 21 1.06 -7.31 6.30
N TRP A 22 2.23 -6.76 6.04
CA TRP A 22 3.38 -7.56 5.62
C TRP A 22 4.54 -7.28 6.55
N GLY A 23 4.62 -8.05 7.61
CA GLY A 23 5.63 -7.82 8.64
C GLY A 23 7.07 -7.96 8.17
N ASP A 24 7.27 -8.61 7.02
CA ASP A 24 8.61 -8.76 6.47
C ASP A 24 9.18 -7.48 5.88
N LEU A 25 8.34 -6.48 5.68
CA LEU A 25 8.79 -5.22 5.11
C LEU A 25 9.35 -4.31 6.20
N THR A 26 10.41 -3.61 5.86
CA THR A 26 10.99 -2.62 6.76
C THR A 26 10.60 -1.22 6.32
N ASP A 27 10.71 -0.29 7.23
CA ASP A 27 10.42 1.10 6.93
C ASP A 27 11.29 1.62 5.80
N ASP A 28 12.58 1.26 5.84
CA ASP A 28 13.50 1.70 4.80
C ASP A 28 13.10 1.17 3.43
N GLU A 29 12.69 -0.09 3.38
CA GLU A 29 12.30 -0.67 2.11
C GLU A 29 11.08 0.04 1.53
N LEU A 30 10.15 0.41 2.38
CA LEU A 30 8.97 1.13 1.93
C LEU A 30 9.31 2.54 1.49
N GLU A 31 10.20 3.19 2.22
CA GLU A 31 10.62 4.54 1.82
C GLU A 31 11.33 4.54 0.48
N GLN A 32 12.01 3.46 0.15
CA GLN A 32 12.67 3.38 -1.15
C GLN A 32 11.67 3.40 -2.30
N THR A 33 10.46 2.98 -2.06
CA THR A 33 9.44 3.00 -3.10
C THR A 33 8.81 4.37 -3.26
N HIS A 34 8.93 5.22 -2.26
CA HIS A 34 8.37 6.58 -2.28
C HIS A 34 6.87 6.59 -2.60
N GLY A 35 6.17 5.54 -2.23
CA GLY A 35 4.76 5.46 -2.53
C GLY A 35 4.45 5.12 -3.97
N ASN A 36 5.45 4.77 -4.74
CA ASN A 36 5.23 4.37 -6.13
C ASN A 36 4.59 2.98 -6.16
N TRP A 37 3.44 2.90 -6.82
CA TRP A 37 2.65 1.67 -6.81
C TRP A 37 3.43 0.47 -7.35
N ASP A 38 4.02 0.63 -8.52
CA ASP A 38 4.69 -0.48 -9.18
C ASP A 38 5.90 -0.95 -8.38
N GLN A 39 6.66 -0.01 -7.84
CA GLN A 39 7.82 -0.37 -7.04
C GLN A 39 7.41 -1.03 -5.74
N LEU A 40 6.35 -0.55 -5.13
CA LEU A 40 5.85 -1.13 -3.89
C LEU A 40 5.40 -2.57 -4.11
N VAL A 41 4.60 -2.80 -5.15
CA VAL A 41 4.12 -4.14 -5.44
C VAL A 41 5.30 -5.06 -5.72
N GLY A 42 6.28 -4.60 -6.48
CA GLY A 42 7.45 -5.40 -6.77
C GLY A 42 8.24 -5.76 -5.54
N LYS A 43 8.40 -4.80 -4.64
CA LYS A 43 9.14 -5.05 -3.41
C LYS A 43 8.42 -6.07 -2.53
N ILE A 44 7.11 -5.94 -2.39
CA ILE A 44 6.35 -6.88 -1.60
C ILE A 44 6.41 -8.28 -2.21
N LYS A 45 6.29 -8.36 -3.52
CA LYS A 45 6.37 -9.64 -4.20
C LYS A 45 7.72 -10.30 -3.95
N GLU A 46 8.76 -9.50 -4.01
CA GLU A 46 10.10 -10.01 -3.80
C GLU A 46 10.28 -10.57 -2.39
N LYS A 47 9.69 -9.89 -1.41
CA LYS A 47 9.86 -10.27 -0.01
C LYS A 47 8.94 -11.42 0.40
N THR A 48 7.75 -11.51 -0.19
CA THR A 48 6.74 -12.47 0.29
C THR A 48 6.46 -13.60 -0.67
N GLY A 49 6.74 -13.40 -1.95
CA GLY A 49 6.39 -14.41 -2.95
C GLY A 49 4.94 -14.41 -3.37
N GLU A 50 4.14 -13.47 -2.87
CA GLU A 50 2.74 -13.39 -3.25
C GLU A 50 2.60 -12.94 -4.69
N THR A 51 1.45 -13.24 -5.29
CA THR A 51 1.20 -12.81 -6.65
C THR A 51 0.91 -11.31 -6.69
N THR A 52 1.15 -10.72 -7.85
CA THR A 52 0.86 -9.30 -8.02
C THR A 52 -0.61 -9.02 -7.72
N GLU A 53 -1.50 -9.88 -8.20
CA GLU A 53 -2.93 -9.67 -7.99
C GLU A 53 -3.28 -9.68 -6.50
N SER A 54 -2.72 -10.62 -5.77
CA SER A 54 -2.99 -10.73 -4.34
C SER A 54 -2.51 -9.47 -3.62
N ILE A 55 -1.31 -9.01 -3.96
CA ILE A 55 -0.73 -7.83 -3.34
C ILE A 55 -1.59 -6.60 -3.63
N GLU A 56 -1.98 -6.43 -4.90
CA GLU A 56 -2.77 -5.28 -5.28
C GLU A 56 -4.12 -5.26 -4.59
N ASN A 57 -4.73 -6.43 -4.46
CA ASN A 57 -6.01 -6.51 -3.76
C ASN A 57 -5.88 -6.10 -2.30
N ARG A 58 -4.82 -6.53 -1.64
CA ARG A 58 -4.63 -6.18 -0.24
C ARG A 58 -4.36 -4.69 -0.07
N ILE A 59 -3.54 -4.11 -0.95
CA ILE A 59 -3.27 -2.69 -0.87
C ILE A 59 -4.55 -1.90 -1.12
N SER A 60 -5.35 -2.33 -2.08
CA SER A 60 -6.61 -1.66 -2.37
C SER A 60 -7.52 -1.67 -1.14
N LYS A 61 -7.58 -2.80 -0.44
CA LYS A 61 -8.41 -2.87 0.75
C LYS A 61 -7.89 -1.96 1.85
N ILE A 62 -6.57 -1.87 1.98
CA ILE A 62 -5.98 -0.96 2.95
C ILE A 62 -6.36 0.47 2.64
N LEU A 63 -6.25 0.86 1.38
CA LEU A 63 -6.60 2.21 0.98
C LEU A 63 -8.08 2.49 1.17
N ASP A 64 -8.93 1.52 0.88
CA ASP A 64 -10.36 1.68 1.09
C ASP A 64 -10.67 1.89 2.57
N SER A 65 -10.00 1.15 3.42
CA SER A 65 -10.19 1.29 4.86
C SER A 65 -9.79 2.68 5.33
N MET A 66 -8.71 3.20 4.77
CA MET A 66 -8.24 4.53 5.14
C MET A 66 -9.16 5.62 4.63
N SER A 67 -9.86 5.35 3.55
CA SER A 67 -10.73 6.36 2.92
C SER A 67 -12.11 6.40 3.52
N ASP A 68 -12.46 5.46 4.37
CA ASP A 68 -13.81 5.39 4.90
C ASP A 68 -14.24 6.66 5.59
N SER A 69 -13.36 7.22 6.41
CA SER A 69 -13.71 8.41 7.13
C SER A 69 -13.89 9.60 6.19
N ASP A 70 -13.15 9.62 5.10
CA ASP A 70 -13.31 10.67 4.10
C ASP A 70 -14.65 10.57 3.42
N ASP A 71 -15.06 9.35 3.12
CA ASP A 71 -16.34 9.13 2.46
C ASP A 71 -17.50 9.54 3.33
N ASP A 72 -17.35 9.38 4.62
CA ASP A 72 -18.40 9.73 5.54
C ASP A 72 -18.75 11.20 5.50
N ASN A 73 -17.84 12.01 5.05
CA ASN A 73 -18.06 13.45 4.97
C ASN A 73 -18.90 13.83 3.77
N LEU A 74 -19.13 12.92 2.91
CA LEU A 74 -19.91 13.19 1.71
C LEU A 74 -21.40 12.95 1.96
#